data_8e79297fa31a718fe600afd8fd1dceba
#
_entry.id   8e79297fa31a718fe600afd8fd1dceba
#
_cell.length_a   1.000
_cell.length_b   1.000
_cell.length_c   1.000
_cell.angle_alpha   90.00
_cell.angle_beta   90.00
_cell.angle_gamma   90.00
#
_symmetry.space_group_name_H-M   'P 1'
#
loop_
_entity.id
_entity.type
_entity.pdbx_description
1 polymer ?
#
loop_
_entity_poly.entity_id
_entity_poly.type
_entity_poly.pdbx_seq_one_letter_code
_entity_poly.pdbx_strand_id
1 'polypeptide(L)'
;MQLEQLFRKLDAPDPKLLANEVKYFTITEAEERDKIVLGYFGEDRINQIVNTIYEFLLSPPRLSANAKVLDVGAGTGLFTLKLYDKVRQILPEVRFYAMDATPAMLVSLEKKGAEVIPFVGIAENILGSINEARKYFNIPKKFDVVLSILMLHHCVDPERVFGSIKEILKRRGKAIVIDLLKHDFEEFKTELGDIHLGFDSESVYEMAQRYFSRVKIEK
;
A
#
# COMPACT_ATOMS: atom_id res chain seq x y z
N MET A 1 1.90 -19.38 -13.44
CA MET A 1 1.24 -18.32 -14.27
C MET A 1 2.25 -17.19 -14.39
N GLN A 2 2.54 -16.70 -15.61
CA GLN A 2 3.45 -15.56 -15.76
C GLN A 2 2.78 -14.31 -15.19
N LEU A 3 3.53 -13.43 -14.53
CA LEU A 3 3.01 -12.21 -13.89
C LEU A 3 2.19 -11.34 -14.85
N GLU A 4 2.66 -11.18 -16.09
CA GLU A 4 1.90 -10.43 -17.11
C GLU A 4 0.49 -11.01 -17.35
N GLN A 5 0.33 -12.34 -17.36
CA GLN A 5 -0.99 -12.96 -17.50
C GLN A 5 -1.88 -12.70 -16.30
N LEU A 6 -1.30 -12.67 -15.08
CA LEU A 6 -2.03 -12.28 -13.88
C LEU A 6 -2.49 -10.81 -13.98
N PHE A 7 -1.60 -9.91 -14.36
CA PHE A 7 -1.92 -8.47 -14.46
C PHE A 7 -2.94 -8.18 -15.57
N ARG A 8 -2.89 -8.90 -16.71
CA ARG A 8 -3.97 -8.86 -17.72
C ARG A 8 -5.31 -9.32 -17.16
N LYS A 9 -5.32 -10.41 -16.41
CA LYS A 9 -6.54 -10.93 -15.77
C LYS A 9 -7.09 -9.97 -14.70
N LEU A 10 -6.22 -9.23 -14.03
CA LEU A 10 -6.59 -8.20 -13.06
C LEU A 10 -6.96 -6.86 -13.71
N ASP A 11 -6.95 -6.78 -15.05
CA ASP A 11 -7.27 -5.56 -15.79
C ASP A 11 -6.36 -4.36 -15.39
N ALA A 12 -5.05 -4.63 -15.24
CA ALA A 12 -4.06 -3.58 -15.02
C ALA A 12 -4.05 -2.59 -16.19
N PRO A 13 -3.87 -1.29 -15.97
CA PRO A 13 -3.82 -0.28 -17.04
C PRO A 13 -2.75 -0.58 -18.09
N ASP A 14 -1.57 -0.99 -17.67
CA ASP A 14 -0.50 -1.50 -18.54
C ASP A 14 0.13 -2.78 -17.95
N PRO A 15 -0.42 -3.98 -18.26
CA PRO A 15 0.08 -5.24 -17.72
C PRO A 15 1.52 -5.57 -18.11
N LYS A 16 1.97 -5.10 -19.28
CA LYS A 16 3.32 -5.37 -19.78
C LYS A 16 4.36 -4.48 -19.08
N LEU A 17 4.06 -3.19 -18.94
CA LEU A 17 4.89 -2.24 -18.20
C LEU A 17 5.06 -2.74 -16.78
N LEU A 18 3.96 -2.99 -16.07
CA LEU A 18 3.97 -3.47 -14.70
C LEU A 18 4.74 -4.79 -14.52
N ALA A 19 4.56 -5.76 -15.45
CA ALA A 19 5.30 -7.02 -15.40
C ALA A 19 6.81 -6.82 -15.64
N ASN A 20 7.21 -5.82 -16.40
CA ASN A 20 8.62 -5.50 -16.59
C ASN A 20 9.19 -4.82 -15.33
N GLU A 21 8.53 -3.86 -14.75
CA GLU A 21 8.96 -3.20 -13.52
C GLU A 21 9.15 -4.19 -12.39
N VAL A 22 8.16 -5.06 -12.15
CA VAL A 22 8.23 -6.10 -11.11
C VAL A 22 9.40 -7.07 -11.30
N LYS A 23 9.85 -7.31 -12.54
CA LYS A 23 11.01 -8.19 -12.81
C LYS A 23 12.36 -7.59 -12.39
N TYR A 24 12.47 -6.27 -12.32
CA TYR A 24 13.69 -5.62 -11.86
C TYR A 24 13.92 -5.85 -10.36
N PHE A 25 12.86 -6.06 -9.58
CA PHE A 25 12.99 -6.29 -8.15
C PHE A 25 13.28 -7.77 -7.88
N THR A 26 14.55 -8.12 -7.84
CA THR A 26 15.03 -9.42 -7.34
C THR A 26 14.86 -9.50 -5.82
N ILE A 27 15.04 -10.72 -5.26
CA ILE A 27 15.03 -10.91 -3.79
C ILE A 27 16.12 -10.06 -3.13
N THR A 28 17.30 -9.93 -3.73
CA THR A 28 18.42 -9.13 -3.21
C THR A 28 18.06 -7.65 -3.17
N GLU A 29 17.45 -7.11 -4.24
CA GLU A 29 17.01 -5.72 -4.29
C GLU A 29 15.89 -5.46 -3.29
N ALA A 30 14.97 -6.40 -3.10
CA ALA A 30 13.94 -6.31 -2.06
C ALA A 30 14.54 -6.27 -0.65
N GLU A 31 15.60 -7.04 -0.38
CA GLU A 31 16.31 -7.01 0.91
C GLU A 31 17.05 -5.68 1.17
N GLU A 32 17.55 -5.02 0.12
CA GLU A 32 18.21 -3.70 0.23
C GLU A 32 17.20 -2.52 0.25
N ARG A 33 15.95 -2.74 -0.16
CA ARG A 33 14.95 -1.67 -0.29
C ARG A 33 14.74 -0.87 0.99
N ASP A 34 14.68 -1.53 2.14
CA ASP A 34 14.52 -0.84 3.43
C ASP A 34 15.68 0.12 3.70
N LYS A 35 16.91 -0.26 3.37
CA LYS A 35 18.10 0.59 3.54
C LYS A 35 18.03 1.81 2.63
N ILE A 36 17.56 1.62 1.39
CA ILE A 36 17.38 2.72 0.43
C ILE A 36 16.35 3.71 0.98
N VAL A 37 15.18 3.24 1.37
CA VAL A 37 14.11 4.09 1.92
C VAL A 37 14.57 4.79 3.20
N LEU A 38 15.23 4.07 4.10
CA LEU A 38 15.81 4.66 5.32
C LEU A 38 16.91 5.67 5.00
N GLY A 39 17.69 5.48 3.94
CA GLY A 39 18.70 6.42 3.47
C GLY A 39 18.10 7.75 3.01
N TYR A 40 16.99 7.72 2.28
CA TYR A 40 16.31 8.92 1.82
C TYR A 40 15.53 9.66 2.90
N PHE A 41 14.78 8.93 3.73
CA PHE A 41 13.87 9.54 4.70
C PHE A 41 14.44 9.66 6.11
N GLY A 42 15.38 8.79 6.48
CA GLY A 42 15.83 8.63 7.86
C GLY A 42 14.81 7.92 8.76
N GLU A 43 15.31 7.28 9.81
CA GLU A 43 14.45 6.50 10.72
C GLU A 43 13.42 7.37 11.46
N ASP A 44 13.80 8.58 11.85
CA ASP A 44 12.92 9.52 12.58
C ASP A 44 11.69 9.89 11.74
N ARG A 45 11.87 10.15 10.45
CA ARG A 45 10.77 10.47 9.55
C ARG A 45 9.85 9.27 9.33
N ILE A 46 10.41 8.08 9.16
CA ILE A 46 9.64 6.83 9.06
C ILE A 46 8.79 6.64 10.33
N ASN A 47 9.40 6.81 11.50
CA ASN A 47 8.70 6.68 12.79
C ASN A 47 7.62 7.77 12.95
N GLN A 48 7.86 8.99 12.47
CA GLN A 48 6.86 10.06 12.46
C GLN A 48 5.65 9.69 11.61
N ILE A 49 5.86 9.17 10.40
CA ILE A 49 4.79 8.69 9.51
C ILE A 49 3.98 7.59 10.21
N VAL A 50 4.65 6.59 10.77
CA VAL A 50 3.99 5.48 11.50
C VAL A 50 3.18 6.00 12.69
N ASN A 51 3.71 6.97 13.44
CA ASN A 51 3.00 7.58 14.57
C ASN A 51 1.75 8.35 14.11
N THR A 52 1.85 9.12 13.05
CA THR A 52 0.70 9.85 12.46
C THR A 52 -0.41 8.89 12.04
N ILE A 53 -0.06 7.79 11.36
CA ILE A 53 -1.02 6.75 10.98
C ILE A 53 -1.66 6.14 12.23
N TYR A 54 -0.84 5.77 13.21
CA TYR A 54 -1.30 5.17 14.45
C TYR A 54 -2.30 6.05 15.20
N GLU A 55 -2.02 7.34 15.35
CA GLU A 55 -2.92 8.31 15.97
C GLU A 55 -4.24 8.44 15.20
N PHE A 56 -4.16 8.46 13.86
CA PHE A 56 -5.35 8.50 13.01
C PHE A 56 -6.19 7.23 13.15
N LEU A 57 -5.57 6.07 13.31
CA LEU A 57 -6.28 4.81 13.56
C LEU A 57 -7.04 4.83 14.89
N LEU A 58 -6.48 5.43 15.91
CA LEU A 58 -7.10 5.55 17.23
C LEU A 58 -8.14 6.68 17.33
N SER A 59 -8.15 7.63 16.37
CA SER A 59 -9.17 8.69 16.31
C SER A 59 -10.55 8.12 15.97
N PRO A 60 -11.66 8.81 16.27
CA PRO A 60 -13.01 8.37 15.89
C PRO A 60 -13.21 8.29 14.35
N PRO A 61 -13.90 7.27 13.84
CA PRO A 61 -14.33 6.05 14.51
C PRO A 61 -13.13 5.16 14.84
N ARG A 62 -13.00 4.74 16.11
CA ARG A 62 -11.87 3.91 16.55
C ARG A 62 -11.92 2.54 15.90
N LEU A 63 -10.74 1.92 15.72
CA LEU A 63 -10.63 0.53 15.32
C LEU A 63 -11.34 -0.39 16.32
N SER A 64 -12.04 -1.38 15.81
CA SER A 64 -12.55 -2.49 16.64
C SER A 64 -11.42 -3.45 16.99
N ALA A 65 -11.59 -4.22 18.08
CA ALA A 65 -10.58 -5.17 18.54
C ALA A 65 -10.16 -6.18 17.46
N ASN A 66 -11.09 -6.60 16.59
CA ASN A 66 -10.87 -7.57 15.51
C ASN A 66 -10.87 -6.90 14.13
N ALA A 67 -10.44 -5.65 14.04
CA ALA A 67 -10.37 -4.90 12.79
C ALA A 67 -9.43 -5.58 11.78
N LYS A 68 -9.71 -5.34 10.50
CA LYS A 68 -8.93 -5.84 9.37
C LYS A 68 -8.31 -4.65 8.64
N VAL A 69 -7.00 -4.64 8.57
CA VAL A 69 -6.18 -3.59 7.95
C VAL A 69 -5.53 -4.17 6.70
N LEU A 70 -5.66 -3.50 5.57
CA LEU A 70 -4.94 -3.82 4.34
C LEU A 70 -3.96 -2.70 4.04
N ASP A 71 -2.71 -3.06 3.80
CA ASP A 71 -1.69 -2.19 3.22
C ASP A 71 -1.54 -2.51 1.73
N VAL A 72 -1.74 -1.51 0.88
CA VAL A 72 -1.72 -1.59 -0.59
C VAL A 72 -0.41 -0.99 -1.08
N GLY A 73 0.40 -1.80 -1.76
CA GLY A 73 1.78 -1.46 -2.09
C GLY A 73 2.68 -1.57 -0.87
N ALA A 74 2.50 -2.63 -0.08
CA ALA A 74 3.20 -2.81 1.20
C ALA A 74 4.73 -2.98 1.06
N GLY A 75 5.21 -3.30 -0.14
CA GLY A 75 6.62 -3.56 -0.41
C GLY A 75 7.17 -4.64 0.53
N THR A 76 8.31 -4.38 1.12
CA THR A 76 8.98 -5.24 2.11
C THR A 76 8.34 -5.16 3.51
N GLY A 77 7.28 -4.37 3.68
CA GLY A 77 6.59 -4.20 4.95
C GLY A 77 7.24 -3.23 5.93
N LEU A 78 8.13 -2.35 5.50
CA LEU A 78 8.83 -1.40 6.39
C LEU A 78 7.85 -0.61 7.28
N PHE A 79 6.81 -0.04 6.70
CA PHE A 79 5.76 0.69 7.42
C PHE A 79 4.74 -0.24 8.06
N THR A 80 4.29 -1.25 7.31
CA THR A 80 3.31 -2.24 7.75
C THR A 80 3.69 -2.89 9.07
N LEU A 81 4.94 -3.35 9.19
CA LEU A 81 5.42 -4.08 10.37
C LEU A 81 5.58 -3.17 11.58
N LYS A 82 6.15 -1.98 11.40
CA LYS A 82 6.24 -0.99 12.48
C LYS A 82 4.84 -0.59 13.02
N LEU A 83 3.87 -0.43 12.12
CA LEU A 83 2.49 -0.13 12.50
C LEU A 83 1.80 -1.33 13.16
N TYR A 84 1.99 -2.53 12.63
CA TYR A 84 1.49 -3.79 13.18
C TYR A 84 1.94 -3.98 14.63
N ASP A 85 3.24 -3.85 14.92
CA ASP A 85 3.79 -4.00 16.25
C ASP A 85 3.17 -3.00 17.24
N LYS A 86 2.99 -1.75 16.80
CA LYS A 86 2.36 -0.71 17.62
C LYS A 86 0.88 -0.99 17.91
N VAL A 87 0.13 -1.36 16.88
CA VAL A 87 -1.32 -1.57 17.00
C VAL A 87 -1.62 -2.82 17.83
N ARG A 88 -0.86 -3.89 17.68
CA ARG A 88 -1.06 -5.14 18.42
C ARG A 88 -0.80 -5.03 19.92
N GLN A 89 -0.03 -4.06 20.38
CA GLN A 89 0.13 -3.80 21.80
C GLN A 89 -1.18 -3.44 22.51
N ILE A 90 -2.12 -2.82 21.79
CA ILE A 90 -3.40 -2.37 22.34
C ILE A 90 -4.61 -3.12 21.76
N LEU A 91 -4.48 -3.68 20.56
CA LEU A 91 -5.50 -4.43 19.84
C LEU A 91 -4.92 -5.76 19.34
N PRO A 92 -4.72 -6.76 20.20
CA PRO A 92 -4.01 -8.00 19.87
C PRO A 92 -4.72 -8.86 18.81
N GLU A 93 -6.05 -8.71 18.65
CA GLU A 93 -6.85 -9.46 17.68
C GLU A 93 -6.96 -8.78 16.30
N VAL A 94 -6.32 -7.60 16.12
CA VAL A 94 -6.29 -6.93 14.81
C VAL A 94 -5.54 -7.79 13.80
N ARG A 95 -6.04 -7.85 12.56
CA ARG A 95 -5.41 -8.62 11.49
C ARG A 95 -4.91 -7.71 10.39
N PHE A 96 -3.66 -7.89 10.02
CA PHE A 96 -3.02 -7.17 8.94
C PHE A 96 -2.86 -8.04 7.71
N TYR A 97 -3.07 -7.41 6.56
CA TYR A 97 -2.90 -7.97 5.22
C TYR A 97 -2.01 -7.01 4.44
N ALA A 98 -1.13 -7.56 3.61
CA ALA A 98 -0.20 -6.81 2.80
C ALA A 98 -0.35 -7.21 1.33
N MET A 99 -0.64 -6.26 0.46
CA MET A 99 -0.74 -6.49 -0.96
C MET A 99 0.36 -5.72 -1.69
N ASP A 100 1.03 -6.38 -2.61
CA ASP A 100 2.01 -5.76 -3.50
C ASP A 100 2.00 -6.44 -4.87
N ALA A 101 2.35 -5.71 -5.92
CA ALA A 101 2.48 -6.27 -7.26
C ALA A 101 3.74 -7.13 -7.40
N THR A 102 4.74 -6.91 -6.53
CA THR A 102 6.08 -7.49 -6.59
C THR A 102 6.24 -8.67 -5.63
N PRO A 103 6.23 -9.93 -6.11
CA PRO A 103 6.36 -11.10 -5.23
C PRO A 103 7.64 -11.09 -4.38
N ALA A 104 8.77 -10.60 -4.91
CA ALA A 104 10.04 -10.54 -4.18
C ALA A 104 9.93 -9.67 -2.92
N MET A 105 9.19 -8.55 -2.98
CA MET A 105 8.93 -7.69 -1.83
C MET A 105 8.14 -8.43 -0.74
N LEU A 106 7.10 -9.16 -1.12
CA LEU A 106 6.29 -9.94 -0.19
C LEU A 106 7.07 -11.09 0.46
N VAL A 107 7.98 -11.72 -0.29
CA VAL A 107 8.91 -12.74 0.28
C VAL A 107 9.82 -12.11 1.34
N SER A 108 10.32 -10.90 1.09
CA SER A 108 11.12 -10.16 2.07
C SER A 108 10.29 -9.80 3.32
N LEU A 109 9.02 -9.40 3.14
CA LEU A 109 8.09 -9.15 4.24
C LEU A 109 7.87 -10.42 5.09
N GLU A 110 7.59 -11.56 4.46
CA GLU A 110 7.36 -12.84 5.14
C GLU A 110 8.55 -13.28 5.99
N LYS A 111 9.78 -13.10 5.50
CA LYS A 111 11.01 -13.44 6.23
C LYS A 111 11.16 -12.67 7.55
N LYS A 112 10.49 -11.53 7.72
CA LYS A 112 10.52 -10.72 8.95
C LYS A 112 9.63 -11.28 10.07
N GLY A 113 8.84 -12.33 9.80
CA GLY A 113 8.21 -13.20 10.80
C GLY A 113 6.98 -12.63 11.51
N ALA A 114 6.38 -11.55 11.04
CA ALA A 114 5.14 -11.02 11.60
C ALA A 114 3.90 -11.79 11.10
N GLU A 115 2.82 -11.80 11.89
CA GLU A 115 1.54 -12.40 11.49
C GLU A 115 0.75 -11.47 10.55
N VAL A 116 1.37 -11.09 9.44
CA VAL A 116 0.78 -10.30 8.35
C VAL A 116 0.56 -11.25 7.19
N ILE A 117 -0.61 -11.22 6.55
CA ILE A 117 -0.94 -12.12 5.43
C ILE A 117 -0.60 -11.42 4.12
N PRO A 118 0.49 -11.83 3.42
CA PRO A 118 0.88 -11.22 2.16
C PRO A 118 0.13 -11.87 0.98
N PHE A 119 -0.17 -11.09 -0.05
CA PHE A 119 -0.68 -11.60 -1.33
C PHE A 119 -0.35 -10.68 -2.50
N VAL A 120 -0.16 -11.26 -3.68
CA VAL A 120 0.13 -10.52 -4.89
C VAL A 120 -1.14 -9.87 -5.43
N GLY A 121 -1.05 -8.59 -5.82
CA GLY A 121 -2.16 -7.84 -6.40
C GLY A 121 -1.76 -6.47 -6.91
N ILE A 122 -2.69 -5.80 -7.59
CA ILE A 122 -2.51 -4.46 -8.15
C ILE A 122 -3.45 -3.45 -7.49
N ALA A 123 -2.97 -2.23 -7.31
CA ALA A 123 -3.70 -1.19 -6.60
C ALA A 123 -4.93 -0.68 -7.38
N GLU A 124 -4.85 -0.66 -8.70
CA GLU A 124 -5.94 -0.23 -9.58
C GLU A 124 -7.11 -1.23 -9.64
N ASN A 125 -6.93 -2.48 -9.14
CA ASN A 125 -8.00 -3.47 -9.02
C ASN A 125 -7.82 -4.36 -7.78
N ILE A 126 -7.99 -3.78 -6.60
CA ILE A 126 -7.82 -4.46 -5.32
C ILE A 126 -8.84 -5.59 -5.14
N LEU A 127 -10.11 -5.38 -5.50
CA LEU A 127 -11.13 -6.43 -5.36
C LEU A 127 -10.85 -7.63 -6.26
N GLY A 128 -10.42 -7.41 -7.49
CA GLY A 128 -9.96 -8.46 -8.40
C GLY A 128 -8.78 -9.24 -7.82
N SER A 129 -7.79 -8.52 -7.29
CA SER A 129 -6.61 -9.09 -6.61
C SER A 129 -7.01 -9.95 -5.40
N ILE A 130 -7.90 -9.45 -4.55
CA ILE A 130 -8.46 -10.19 -3.42
C ILE A 130 -9.18 -11.46 -3.90
N ASN A 131 -10.00 -11.39 -4.94
CA ASN A 131 -10.73 -12.55 -5.46
C ASN A 131 -9.78 -13.64 -5.97
N GLU A 132 -8.66 -13.27 -6.62
CA GLU A 132 -7.62 -14.22 -7.02
C GLU A 132 -6.91 -14.83 -5.82
N ALA A 133 -6.48 -14.01 -4.86
CA ALA A 133 -5.75 -14.45 -3.68
C ALA A 133 -6.62 -15.33 -2.75
N ARG A 134 -7.92 -15.11 -2.69
CA ARG A 134 -8.88 -15.92 -1.91
C ARG A 134 -8.97 -17.39 -2.33
N LYS A 135 -8.45 -17.75 -3.49
CA LYS A 135 -8.31 -19.16 -3.90
C LYS A 135 -7.32 -19.93 -3.04
N TYR A 136 -6.40 -19.22 -2.39
CA TYR A 136 -5.29 -19.79 -1.64
C TYR A 136 -5.25 -19.34 -0.18
N PHE A 137 -5.82 -18.17 0.13
CA PHE A 137 -5.75 -17.53 1.45
C PHE A 137 -7.13 -17.11 1.95
N ASN A 138 -7.31 -17.11 3.26
CA ASN A 138 -8.54 -16.58 3.89
C ASN A 138 -8.45 -15.04 4.01
N ILE A 139 -8.71 -14.35 2.91
CA ILE A 139 -8.68 -12.88 2.84
C ILE A 139 -10.12 -12.33 2.85
N PRO A 140 -10.43 -11.30 3.66
CA PRO A 140 -11.76 -10.67 3.64
C PRO A 140 -11.97 -9.87 2.36
N LYS A 141 -13.25 -9.68 1.95
CA LYS A 141 -13.59 -8.79 0.83
C LYS A 141 -13.65 -7.31 1.22
N LYS A 142 -13.78 -7.01 2.52
CA LYS A 142 -13.94 -5.66 3.05
C LYS A 142 -13.05 -5.44 4.26
N PHE A 143 -12.48 -4.26 4.34
CA PHE A 143 -11.53 -3.87 5.37
C PHE A 143 -12.04 -2.70 6.21
N ASP A 144 -11.62 -2.64 7.46
CA ASP A 144 -11.88 -1.52 8.37
C ASP A 144 -10.96 -0.36 8.05
N VAL A 145 -9.72 -0.67 7.63
CA VAL A 145 -8.73 0.30 7.21
C VAL A 145 -8.04 -0.18 5.94
N VAL A 146 -7.79 0.74 5.03
CA VAL A 146 -6.91 0.56 3.87
C VAL A 146 -5.83 1.62 3.93
N LEU A 147 -4.58 1.19 3.89
CA LEU A 147 -3.39 2.02 3.85
C LEU A 147 -2.79 2.00 2.44
N SER A 148 -2.15 3.08 2.05
CA SER A 148 -1.26 3.17 0.90
C SER A 148 -0.17 4.17 1.26
N ILE A 149 1.08 3.71 1.36
CA ILE A 149 2.19 4.50 1.87
C ILE A 149 3.33 4.47 0.87
N LEU A 150 3.66 5.63 0.29
CA LEU A 150 4.71 5.79 -0.71
C LEU A 150 4.55 4.79 -1.87
N MET A 151 3.35 4.69 -2.43
CA MET A 151 3.02 3.75 -3.50
C MET A 151 2.27 4.39 -4.67
N LEU A 152 1.44 5.40 -4.40
CA LEU A 152 0.55 5.97 -5.42
C LEU A 152 1.34 6.54 -6.63
N HIS A 153 2.56 7.06 -6.38
CA HIS A 153 3.45 7.59 -7.41
C HIS A 153 4.00 6.52 -8.37
N HIS A 154 3.88 5.23 -8.02
CA HIS A 154 4.18 4.10 -8.92
C HIS A 154 2.97 3.63 -9.75
N CYS A 155 1.77 4.16 -9.52
CA CYS A 155 0.57 3.72 -10.23
C CYS A 155 0.42 4.44 -11.57
N VAL A 156 0.03 3.69 -12.60
CA VAL A 156 -0.28 4.26 -13.92
C VAL A 156 -1.54 5.12 -13.86
N ASP A 157 -2.52 4.70 -13.08
CA ASP A 157 -3.80 5.40 -12.88
C ASP A 157 -4.07 5.62 -11.38
N PRO A 158 -3.51 6.70 -10.78
CA PRO A 158 -3.71 7.02 -9.37
C PRO A 158 -5.19 7.23 -8.98
N GLU A 159 -6.01 7.76 -9.88
CA GLU A 159 -7.44 7.98 -9.61
C GLU A 159 -8.18 6.65 -9.46
N ARG A 160 -7.89 5.67 -10.32
CA ARG A 160 -8.48 4.33 -10.25
C ARG A 160 -8.17 3.63 -8.92
N VAL A 161 -7.02 3.94 -8.30
CA VAL A 161 -6.66 3.42 -6.97
C VAL A 161 -7.65 3.88 -5.90
N PHE A 162 -8.06 5.15 -5.90
CA PHE A 162 -9.07 5.65 -4.96
C PHE A 162 -10.42 4.94 -5.11
N GLY A 163 -10.86 4.69 -6.35
CA GLY A 163 -12.06 3.90 -6.65
C GLY A 163 -11.94 2.48 -6.12
N SER A 164 -10.81 1.85 -6.35
CA SER A 164 -10.50 0.48 -5.92
C SER A 164 -10.45 0.36 -4.38
N ILE A 165 -9.86 1.33 -3.69
CA ILE A 165 -9.90 1.43 -2.22
C ILE A 165 -11.34 1.56 -1.72
N LYS A 166 -12.13 2.45 -2.34
CA LYS A 166 -13.54 2.64 -1.97
C LYS A 166 -14.35 1.36 -2.07
N GLU A 167 -14.10 0.57 -3.12
CA GLU A 167 -14.82 -0.67 -3.36
C GLU A 167 -14.63 -1.68 -2.24
N ILE A 168 -13.44 -1.76 -1.63
CA ILE A 168 -13.13 -2.76 -0.60
C ILE A 168 -13.25 -2.20 0.84
N LEU A 169 -13.50 -0.92 1.00
CA LEU A 169 -13.62 -0.30 2.32
C LEU A 169 -15.02 -0.56 2.91
N LYS A 170 -15.10 -0.85 4.20
CA LYS A 170 -16.37 -0.93 4.93
C LYS A 170 -17.03 0.45 5.04
N ARG A 171 -18.35 0.49 5.29
CA ARG A 171 -19.14 1.74 5.36
C ARG A 171 -18.59 2.81 6.32
N ARG A 172 -17.95 2.41 7.42
CA ARG A 172 -17.29 3.30 8.39
C ARG A 172 -15.78 3.13 8.43
N GLY A 173 -15.22 2.48 7.39
CA GLY A 173 -13.80 2.26 7.27
C GLY A 173 -13.03 3.54 6.94
N LYS A 174 -11.73 3.52 7.18
CA LYS A 174 -10.79 4.60 6.92
C LYS A 174 -9.85 4.23 5.78
N ALA A 175 -9.64 5.15 4.86
CA ALA A 175 -8.53 5.10 3.92
C ALA A 175 -7.47 6.11 4.35
N ILE A 176 -6.20 5.70 4.33
CA ILE A 176 -5.05 6.56 4.62
C ILE A 176 -4.10 6.41 3.45
N VAL A 177 -3.88 7.49 2.73
CA VAL A 177 -2.93 7.55 1.62
C VAL A 177 -1.86 8.57 1.98
N ILE A 178 -0.61 8.15 1.97
CA ILE A 178 0.57 9.00 2.22
C ILE A 178 1.47 8.86 1.02
N ASP A 179 1.83 9.98 0.41
CA ASP A 179 2.70 9.97 -0.76
C ASP A 179 3.57 11.23 -0.80
N LEU A 180 4.47 11.28 -1.78
CA LEU A 180 5.39 12.37 -2.00
C LEU A 180 4.64 13.62 -2.46
N LEU A 181 5.01 14.77 -1.90
CA LEU A 181 4.66 16.04 -2.52
C LEU A 181 5.44 16.20 -3.83
N LYS A 182 4.84 16.86 -4.80
CA LYS A 182 5.46 17.13 -6.09
C LYS A 182 6.86 17.72 -5.93
N HIS A 183 7.80 17.18 -6.69
CA HIS A 183 9.21 17.56 -6.71
C HIS A 183 9.81 17.40 -8.10
N ASP A 184 11.05 17.86 -8.28
CA ASP A 184 11.75 17.87 -9.59
C ASP A 184 12.97 16.92 -9.60
N PHE A 185 13.00 15.92 -8.71
CA PHE A 185 14.09 14.92 -8.65
C PHE A 185 13.89 13.87 -9.75
N GLU A 186 14.31 14.17 -10.98
CA GLU A 186 14.14 13.29 -12.15
C GLU A 186 14.85 11.94 -11.99
N GLU A 187 15.91 11.88 -11.19
CA GLU A 187 16.62 10.64 -10.85
C GLU A 187 15.71 9.58 -10.22
N PHE A 188 14.64 9.95 -9.54
CA PHE A 188 13.72 8.99 -8.92
C PHE A 188 13.01 8.13 -9.96
N LYS A 189 12.80 8.61 -11.18
CA LYS A 189 12.25 7.81 -12.29
C LYS A 189 13.15 6.63 -12.65
N THR A 190 14.47 6.84 -12.60
CA THR A 190 15.45 5.82 -13.00
C THR A 190 15.96 4.98 -11.85
N GLU A 191 16.07 5.55 -10.65
CA GLU A 191 16.63 4.87 -9.48
C GLU A 191 15.57 4.17 -8.63
N LEU A 192 14.36 4.75 -8.55
CA LEU A 192 13.28 4.25 -7.71
C LEU A 192 12.10 3.67 -8.50
N GLY A 193 12.04 3.91 -9.82
CA GLY A 193 10.95 3.46 -10.68
C GLY A 193 9.68 4.33 -10.55
N ASP A 194 9.81 5.61 -10.18
CA ASP A 194 8.68 6.50 -10.02
C ASP A 194 8.06 6.83 -11.39
N ILE A 195 6.76 6.63 -11.52
CA ILE A 195 5.99 7.09 -12.70
C ILE A 195 5.66 8.57 -12.54
N HIS A 196 5.28 8.97 -11.33
CA HIS A 196 4.97 10.36 -10.98
C HIS A 196 6.00 10.90 -9.98
N LEU A 197 6.49 12.11 -10.20
CA LEU A 197 7.39 12.81 -9.27
C LEU A 197 6.57 13.48 -8.14
N GLY A 198 5.85 12.66 -7.36
CA GLY A 198 4.93 13.11 -6.33
C GLY A 198 3.70 13.83 -6.88
N PHE A 199 2.88 14.38 -5.98
CA PHE A 199 1.59 14.96 -6.31
C PHE A 199 1.39 16.33 -5.67
N ASP A 200 0.69 17.21 -6.38
CA ASP A 200 0.09 18.39 -5.77
C ASP A 200 -1.05 17.95 -4.83
N SER A 201 -1.07 18.47 -3.62
CA SER A 201 -2.06 18.08 -2.62
C SER A 201 -3.50 18.38 -3.07
N GLU A 202 -3.73 19.43 -3.85
CA GLU A 202 -5.04 19.74 -4.44
C GLU A 202 -5.50 18.65 -5.39
N SER A 203 -4.62 18.20 -6.30
CA SER A 203 -4.93 17.12 -7.24
C SER A 203 -5.30 15.81 -6.53
N VAL A 204 -4.58 15.45 -5.45
CA VAL A 204 -4.91 14.26 -4.63
C VAL A 204 -6.25 14.44 -3.93
N TYR A 205 -6.54 15.65 -3.42
CA TYR A 205 -7.80 15.96 -2.78
C TYR A 205 -8.98 15.81 -3.75
N GLU A 206 -8.87 16.36 -4.96
CA GLU A 206 -9.88 16.24 -6.00
C GLU A 206 -10.14 14.78 -6.41
N MET A 207 -9.08 14.00 -6.63
CA MET A 207 -9.22 12.57 -6.91
C MET A 207 -9.95 11.84 -5.78
N ALA A 208 -9.55 12.08 -4.53
CA ALA A 208 -10.16 11.44 -3.38
C ALA A 208 -11.64 11.83 -3.19
N GLN A 209 -12.00 13.11 -3.40
CA GLN A 209 -13.37 13.61 -3.23
C GLN A 209 -14.38 12.96 -4.19
N ARG A 210 -13.95 12.44 -5.34
CA ARG A 210 -14.84 11.74 -6.27
C ARG A 210 -15.39 10.43 -5.68
N TYR A 211 -14.69 9.86 -4.70
CA TYR A 211 -15.03 8.57 -4.09
C TYR A 211 -15.42 8.67 -2.62
N PHE A 212 -14.92 9.67 -1.89
CA PHE A 212 -15.09 9.79 -0.45
C PHE A 212 -15.78 11.10 -0.08
N SER A 213 -16.83 11.02 0.73
CA SER A 213 -17.61 12.19 1.17
C SER A 213 -16.90 13.04 2.23
N ARG A 214 -15.85 12.50 2.85
CA ARG A 214 -15.04 13.21 3.84
C ARG A 214 -13.58 12.94 3.53
N VAL A 215 -12.87 13.96 3.11
CA VAL A 215 -11.45 13.94 2.81
C VAL A 215 -10.77 14.98 3.68
N LYS A 216 -9.65 14.64 4.29
CA LYS A 216 -8.76 15.56 5.01
C LYS A 216 -7.37 15.42 4.40
N ILE A 217 -6.72 16.53 4.12
CA ILE A 217 -5.32 16.59 3.68
C ILE A 217 -4.48 17.23 4.77
N GLU A 218 -3.34 16.63 5.03
CA GLU A 218 -2.26 17.16 5.88
C GLU A 218 -0.95 17.16 5.09
N LYS A 219 -0.08 18.16 5.32
CA LYS A 219 1.24 18.29 4.66
C LYS A 219 2.34 18.19 5.69
#